data_09e9b1b833611710a88d925aa502ed24
#
_entry.id   09e9b1b833611710a88d925aa502ed24
#
_cell.length_a   1.000
_cell.length_b   1.000
_cell.length_c   1.000
_cell.angle_alpha   90.00
_cell.angle_beta   90.00
_cell.angle_gamma   90.00
#
_symmetry.space_group_name_H-M   'P 1'
#
loop_
_entity.id
_entity.type
_entity.pdbx_description
1 polymer ?
#
loop_
_entity_poly.entity_id
_entity_poly.type
_entity_poly.pdbx_seq_one_letter_code
_entity_poly.pdbx_strand_id
1 'polypeptide(L)'
;LSPTRFKMLGVPGDVYIEFSAPVGGLYSAFAFLEADGSRIGAKRVEPFEPTEAQLKEYAGSYYSDELDTRYDLKLKSGSLWFGAGHNEEVRVVPQKKDFFSAESGRIEFDRDGKGRVSGLRISTGRALNLRFRRERART
;
A
#
# COMPACT_ATOMS: atom_id res chain seq x y z
N LEU A 1 -16.88 26.32 14.96
CA LEU A 1 -16.05 25.48 14.07
C LEU A 1 -15.23 26.36 13.14
N SER A 2 -13.97 26.04 12.97
CA SER A 2 -13.11 26.72 12.00
C SER A 2 -13.46 26.27 10.57
N PRO A 3 -13.12 27.03 9.52
CA PRO A 3 -13.39 26.63 8.14
C PRO A 3 -12.64 25.37 7.70
N THR A 4 -11.74 24.86 8.53
CA THR A 4 -10.95 23.64 8.27
C THR A 4 -11.29 22.47 9.20
N ARG A 5 -12.25 22.66 10.12
CA ARG A 5 -12.62 21.64 11.09
C ARG A 5 -14.09 21.25 10.93
N PHE A 6 -14.35 19.97 10.77
CA PHE A 6 -15.66 19.38 10.52
C PHE A 6 -15.96 18.27 11.51
N LYS A 7 -17.19 18.22 12.01
CA LYS A 7 -17.65 17.10 12.85
C LYS A 7 -18.14 15.96 11.97
N MET A 8 -17.72 14.75 12.27
CA MET A 8 -18.25 13.55 11.63
C MET A 8 -19.61 13.20 12.19
N LEU A 9 -20.58 12.92 11.32
CA LEU A 9 -21.92 12.48 11.69
C LEU A 9 -22.05 10.97 11.45
N GLY A 10 -22.86 10.31 12.30
CA GLY A 10 -23.12 8.88 12.15
C GLY A 10 -22.05 7.96 12.71
N VAL A 11 -21.07 8.50 13.43
CA VAL A 11 -20.06 7.71 14.16
C VAL A 11 -20.30 7.85 15.67
N PRO A 12 -19.97 6.82 16.46
CA PRO A 12 -20.03 6.93 17.92
C PRO A 12 -19.02 7.96 18.46
N GLY A 13 -19.47 8.83 19.36
CA GLY A 13 -18.64 9.85 19.99
C GLY A 13 -18.45 11.11 19.15
N ASP A 14 -17.70 12.04 19.72
CA ASP A 14 -17.36 13.30 19.04
C ASP A 14 -16.04 13.17 18.30
N VAL A 15 -16.14 12.88 17.01
CA VAL A 15 -14.99 12.76 16.10
C VAL A 15 -15.00 13.95 15.14
N TYR A 16 -13.86 14.62 15.02
CA TYR A 16 -13.67 15.74 14.11
C TYR A 16 -12.59 15.43 13.08
N ILE A 17 -12.74 15.99 11.90
CA ILE A 17 -11.67 16.04 10.89
C ILE A 17 -11.18 17.48 10.82
N GLU A 18 -9.88 17.67 10.96
CA GLU A 18 -9.23 18.96 10.82
C GLU A 18 -8.22 18.94 9.69
N PHE A 19 -8.42 19.81 8.71
CA PHE A 19 -7.50 19.96 7.59
C PHE A 19 -6.42 20.99 7.93
N SER A 20 -5.21 20.76 7.44
CA SER A 20 -4.13 21.76 7.48
C SER A 20 -4.50 22.99 6.67
N ALA A 21 -3.84 24.12 6.93
CA ALA A 21 -4.02 25.31 6.11
C ALA A 21 -3.71 25.00 4.63
N PRO A 22 -4.56 25.45 3.69
CA PRO A 22 -4.34 25.18 2.28
C PRO A 22 -3.11 25.95 1.77
N VAL A 23 -2.34 25.30 0.91
CA VAL A 23 -1.22 25.90 0.18
C VAL A 23 -1.52 25.77 -1.31
N GLY A 24 -1.52 26.86 -2.04
CA GLY A 24 -1.87 26.87 -3.45
C GLY A 24 -3.29 26.35 -3.74
N GLY A 25 -4.23 26.54 -2.81
CA GLY A 25 -5.61 26.04 -2.93
C GLY A 25 -5.81 24.55 -2.59
N LEU A 26 -4.76 23.86 -2.18
CA LEU A 26 -4.78 22.42 -1.85
C LEU A 26 -4.46 22.17 -0.38
N TYR A 27 -5.20 21.28 0.23
CA TYR A 27 -4.90 20.78 1.57
C TYR A 27 -3.85 19.67 1.49
N SER A 28 -2.78 19.79 2.28
CA SER A 28 -1.66 18.84 2.29
C SER A 28 -1.80 17.74 3.33
N ALA A 29 -2.61 17.96 4.36
CA ALA A 29 -2.80 17.01 5.46
C ALA A 29 -4.15 17.21 6.13
N PHE A 30 -4.60 16.17 6.82
CA PHE A 30 -5.72 16.25 7.75
C PHE A 30 -5.46 15.36 8.96
N ALA A 31 -6.24 15.54 10.01
CA ALA A 31 -6.19 14.69 11.19
C ALA A 31 -7.60 14.36 11.65
N PHE A 32 -7.78 13.13 12.14
CA PHE A 32 -8.94 12.77 12.96
C PHE A 32 -8.64 13.14 14.42
N LEU A 33 -9.59 13.83 15.05
CA LEU A 33 -9.53 14.19 16.45
C LEU A 33 -10.64 13.41 17.17
N GLU A 34 -10.26 12.51 18.07
CA GLU A 34 -11.21 11.69 18.82
C GLU A 34 -11.59 12.32 20.16
N ALA A 35 -12.68 11.83 20.74
CA ALA A 35 -13.20 12.36 22.01
C ALA A 35 -12.23 12.20 23.19
N ASP A 36 -11.34 11.22 23.15
CA ASP A 36 -10.32 10.98 24.17
C ASP A 36 -9.10 11.92 24.04
N GLY A 37 -9.11 12.80 23.03
CA GLY A 37 -8.01 13.70 22.74
C GLY A 37 -6.94 13.11 21.82
N SER A 38 -7.11 11.88 21.35
CA SER A 38 -6.18 11.29 20.38
C SER A 38 -6.26 11.99 19.01
N ARG A 39 -5.14 11.98 18.29
CA ARG A 39 -5.02 12.61 16.99
C ARG A 39 -4.35 11.65 16.01
N ILE A 40 -5.07 11.30 14.95
CA ILE A 40 -4.55 10.44 13.88
C ILE A 40 -4.37 11.29 12.64
N GLY A 41 -3.12 11.54 12.27
CA GLY A 41 -2.78 12.36 11.12
C GLY A 41 -2.68 11.57 9.83
N ALA A 42 -3.03 12.22 8.72
CA ALA A 42 -2.82 11.73 7.37
C ALA A 42 -2.28 12.85 6.49
N LYS A 43 -1.34 12.55 5.64
CA LYS A 43 -0.75 13.48 4.68
C LYS A 43 -1.22 13.16 3.27
N ARG A 44 -1.42 14.18 2.46
CA ARG A 44 -1.63 14.00 1.03
C ARG A 44 -0.36 13.42 0.41
N VAL A 45 -0.53 12.37 -0.39
CA VAL A 45 0.54 11.85 -1.24
C VAL A 45 0.17 12.11 -2.69
N GLU A 46 1.19 12.37 -3.52
CA GLU A 46 0.97 12.46 -4.96
C GLU A 46 0.51 11.11 -5.50
N PRO A 47 -0.47 11.09 -6.42
CA PRO A 47 -0.89 9.86 -7.07
C PRO A 47 0.31 9.18 -7.74
N PHE A 48 0.49 7.90 -7.48
CA PHE A 48 1.48 7.07 -8.16
C PHE A 48 0.79 6.29 -9.26
N GLU A 49 0.98 6.73 -10.49
CA GLU A 49 0.42 6.12 -11.70
C GLU A 49 1.57 5.53 -12.52
N PRO A 50 2.04 4.32 -12.15
CA PRO A 50 3.18 3.73 -12.83
C PRO A 50 2.80 3.33 -14.26
N THR A 51 3.75 3.49 -15.17
CA THR A 51 3.64 2.95 -16.52
C THR A 51 3.68 1.42 -16.50
N GLU A 52 3.24 0.78 -17.57
CA GLU A 52 3.32 -0.68 -17.70
C GLU A 52 4.77 -1.19 -17.58
N ALA A 53 5.73 -0.44 -18.12
CA ALA A 53 7.15 -0.75 -17.99
C ALA A 53 7.62 -0.71 -16.52
N GLN A 54 7.15 0.25 -15.75
CA GLN A 54 7.45 0.33 -14.31
C GLN A 54 6.77 -0.81 -13.53
N LEU A 55 5.55 -1.18 -13.88
CA LEU A 55 4.86 -2.32 -13.26
C LEU A 55 5.57 -3.65 -13.54
N LYS A 56 6.18 -3.82 -14.71
CA LYS A 56 6.98 -5.01 -15.03
C LYS A 56 8.15 -5.24 -14.09
N GLU A 57 8.70 -4.19 -13.49
CA GLU A 57 9.78 -4.33 -12.51
C GLU A 57 9.38 -5.15 -11.29
N TYR A 58 8.12 -5.12 -10.93
CA TYR A 58 7.56 -5.82 -9.78
C TYR A 58 7.10 -7.24 -10.10
N ALA A 59 6.79 -7.54 -11.35
CA ALA A 59 6.34 -8.86 -11.76
C ALA A 59 7.43 -9.92 -11.57
N GLY A 60 7.04 -11.10 -11.10
CA GLY A 60 7.95 -12.20 -10.85
C GLY A 60 7.44 -13.15 -9.78
N SER A 61 8.27 -14.12 -9.44
CA SER A 61 7.99 -15.09 -8.38
C SER A 61 8.72 -14.72 -7.09
N TYR A 62 8.03 -14.85 -5.98
CA TYR A 62 8.51 -14.49 -4.65
C TYR A 62 8.29 -15.66 -3.69
N TYR A 63 9.31 -16.01 -2.94
CA TYR A 63 9.28 -17.15 -2.01
C TYR A 63 9.55 -16.70 -0.58
N SER A 64 8.76 -17.22 0.35
CA SER A 64 8.96 -17.03 1.78
C SER A 64 9.49 -18.32 2.41
N ASP A 65 10.68 -18.25 3.01
CA ASP A 65 11.24 -19.36 3.77
C ASP A 65 10.45 -19.60 5.06
N GLU A 66 9.87 -18.55 5.63
CA GLU A 66 9.06 -18.62 6.85
C GLU A 66 7.74 -19.36 6.65
N LEU A 67 7.09 -19.12 5.52
CA LEU A 67 5.78 -19.71 5.19
C LEU A 67 5.89 -20.93 4.28
N ASP A 68 7.08 -21.24 3.80
CA ASP A 68 7.30 -22.27 2.76
C ASP A 68 6.32 -22.11 1.59
N THR A 69 6.15 -20.89 1.11
CA THR A 69 5.14 -20.55 0.11
C THR A 69 5.72 -19.65 -0.96
N ARG A 70 5.31 -19.91 -2.20
CA ARG A 70 5.62 -19.09 -3.36
C ARG A 70 4.37 -18.35 -3.81
N TYR A 71 4.55 -17.05 -4.07
CA TYR A 71 3.57 -16.22 -4.72
C TYR A 71 4.10 -15.70 -6.05
N ASP A 72 3.21 -15.62 -7.02
CA ASP A 72 3.51 -15.03 -8.32
C ASP A 72 2.79 -13.69 -8.46
N LEU A 73 3.52 -12.70 -8.92
CA LEU A 73 3.01 -11.38 -9.24
C LEU A 73 3.05 -11.21 -10.75
N LYS A 74 1.89 -11.15 -11.37
CA LYS A 74 1.71 -11.14 -12.83
C LYS A 74 1.15 -9.83 -13.30
N LEU A 75 1.69 -9.30 -14.39
CA LEU A 75 1.13 -8.15 -15.09
C LEU A 75 0.11 -8.64 -16.11
N LYS A 76 -1.14 -8.22 -15.94
CA LYS A 76 -2.26 -8.53 -16.84
C LYS A 76 -3.07 -7.28 -17.10
N SER A 77 -3.28 -6.94 -18.37
CA SER A 77 -4.13 -5.79 -18.77
C SER A 77 -3.79 -4.50 -18.02
N GLY A 78 -2.52 -4.20 -17.85
CA GLY A 78 -2.04 -2.99 -17.18
C GLY A 78 -2.16 -2.99 -15.66
N SER A 79 -2.48 -4.11 -15.04
CA SER A 79 -2.58 -4.26 -13.59
C SER A 79 -1.74 -5.43 -13.09
N LEU A 80 -1.27 -5.35 -11.86
CA LEU A 80 -0.58 -6.45 -11.19
C LEU A 80 -1.58 -7.32 -10.42
N TRP A 81 -1.40 -8.62 -10.53
CA TRP A 81 -2.21 -9.64 -9.87
C TRP A 81 -1.30 -10.56 -9.08
N PHE A 82 -1.69 -10.80 -7.84
CA PHE A 82 -0.93 -11.57 -6.86
C PHE A 82 -1.67 -12.87 -6.55
N GLY A 83 -0.98 -14.00 -6.63
CA GLY A 83 -1.60 -15.29 -6.36
C GLY A 83 -0.60 -16.39 -6.00
N ALA A 84 -1.09 -17.44 -5.36
CA ALA A 84 -0.32 -18.61 -4.99
C ALA A 84 -0.84 -19.85 -5.74
N GLY A 85 -0.05 -20.34 -6.69
CA GLY A 85 -0.38 -21.57 -7.43
C GLY A 85 -1.71 -21.47 -8.19
N HIS A 86 -2.65 -22.33 -7.81
CA HIS A 86 -3.99 -22.39 -8.41
C HIS A 86 -5.04 -21.56 -7.64
N ASN A 87 -4.63 -20.85 -6.61
CA ASN A 87 -5.53 -20.01 -5.83
C ASN A 87 -5.96 -18.78 -6.64
N GLU A 88 -7.08 -18.21 -6.21
CA GLU A 88 -7.60 -16.99 -6.80
C GLU A 88 -6.57 -15.87 -6.74
N GLU A 89 -6.38 -15.19 -7.86
CA GLU A 89 -5.48 -14.04 -7.95
C GLU A 89 -6.18 -12.78 -7.45
N VAL A 90 -5.46 -11.99 -6.67
CA VAL A 90 -5.94 -10.72 -6.13
C VAL A 90 -5.24 -9.57 -6.82
N ARG A 91 -6.00 -8.58 -7.24
CA ARG A 91 -5.45 -7.36 -7.83
C ARG A 91 -4.72 -6.54 -6.76
N VAL A 92 -3.51 -6.08 -7.06
CA VAL A 92 -2.77 -5.17 -6.21
C VAL A 92 -2.74 -3.77 -6.84
N VAL A 93 -2.97 -2.77 -6.02
CA VAL A 93 -3.14 -1.38 -6.45
C VAL A 93 -1.96 -0.55 -5.97
N PRO A 94 -1.25 0.14 -6.88
CA PRO A 94 -0.14 1.01 -6.49
C PRO A 94 -0.65 2.21 -5.68
N GLN A 95 0.02 2.51 -4.57
CA GLN A 95 -0.27 3.67 -3.73
C GLN A 95 0.84 4.72 -3.84
N LYS A 96 2.07 4.27 -3.80
CA LYS A 96 3.29 5.04 -4.06
C LYS A 96 4.37 4.07 -4.53
N LYS A 97 5.53 4.59 -4.91
CA LYS A 97 6.66 3.75 -5.33
C LYS A 97 6.98 2.70 -4.27
N ASP A 98 7.07 1.44 -4.71
CA ASP A 98 7.37 0.28 -3.88
C ASP A 98 6.33 -0.04 -2.78
N PHE A 99 5.17 0.61 -2.80
CA PHE A 99 4.08 0.38 -1.87
C PHE A 99 2.76 0.17 -2.60
N PHE A 100 2.16 -1.00 -2.38
CA PHE A 100 0.90 -1.40 -3.01
C PHE A 100 -0.08 -1.88 -1.95
N SER A 101 -1.36 -1.75 -2.23
CA SER A 101 -2.43 -2.32 -1.40
C SER A 101 -3.12 -3.47 -2.12
N ALA A 102 -3.58 -4.44 -1.34
CA ALA A 102 -4.46 -5.50 -1.77
C ALA A 102 -5.68 -5.53 -0.82
N GLU A 103 -6.72 -6.27 -1.17
CA GLU A 103 -7.96 -6.33 -0.39
C GLU A 103 -7.74 -6.62 1.10
N SER A 104 -6.80 -7.51 1.42
CA SER A 104 -6.56 -7.96 2.80
C SER A 104 -5.26 -7.44 3.41
N GLY A 105 -4.55 -6.53 2.75
CA GLY A 105 -3.28 -6.07 3.29
C GLY A 105 -2.50 -5.13 2.39
N ARG A 106 -1.25 -4.94 2.73
CA ARG A 106 -0.32 -4.10 1.99
C ARG A 106 0.94 -4.87 1.62
N ILE A 107 1.54 -4.47 0.51
CA ILE A 107 2.76 -5.05 -0.03
C ILE A 107 3.78 -3.94 -0.16
N GLU A 108 4.93 -4.11 0.46
CA GLU A 108 6.08 -3.23 0.31
C GLU A 108 7.20 -3.98 -0.39
N PHE A 109 7.78 -3.38 -1.43
CA PHE A 109 8.87 -3.99 -2.18
C PHE A 109 10.22 -3.51 -1.66
N ASP A 110 11.17 -4.43 -1.60
CA ASP A 110 12.55 -4.16 -1.25
C ASP A 110 13.39 -4.09 -2.54
N ARG A 111 14.40 -3.23 -2.53
CA ARG A 111 15.34 -3.10 -3.65
C ARG A 111 16.76 -3.42 -3.22
N ASP A 112 17.54 -3.99 -4.13
CA ASP A 112 18.96 -4.25 -3.93
C ASP A 112 19.80 -2.97 -4.10
N GLY A 113 21.11 -3.08 -3.90
CA GLY A 113 22.04 -1.96 -4.05
C GLY A 113 22.13 -1.36 -5.47
N LYS A 114 21.54 -2.02 -6.46
CA LYS A 114 21.45 -1.57 -7.86
C LYS A 114 20.06 -1.01 -8.21
N GLY A 115 19.18 -0.88 -7.22
CA GLY A 115 17.83 -0.37 -7.39
C GLY A 115 16.83 -1.35 -8.01
N ARG A 116 17.18 -2.64 -8.11
CA ARG A 116 16.28 -3.67 -8.64
C ARG A 116 15.43 -4.26 -7.53
N VAL A 117 14.17 -4.58 -7.84
CA VAL A 117 13.29 -5.26 -6.88
C VAL A 117 13.88 -6.61 -6.51
N SER A 118 14.19 -6.79 -5.23
CA SER A 118 14.85 -7.99 -4.69
C SER A 118 13.93 -8.86 -3.84
N GLY A 119 12.84 -8.30 -3.36
CA GLY A 119 11.87 -9.01 -2.52
C GLY A 119 10.67 -8.15 -2.19
N LEU A 120 9.81 -8.66 -1.35
CA LEU A 120 8.66 -7.93 -0.84
C LEU A 120 8.33 -8.35 0.59
N ARG A 121 7.58 -7.49 1.27
CA ARG A 121 7.02 -7.74 2.59
C ARG A 121 5.52 -7.58 2.54
N ILE A 122 4.80 -8.55 3.08
CA ILE A 122 3.34 -8.51 3.17
C ILE A 122 2.95 -8.27 4.61
N SER A 123 2.03 -7.33 4.82
CA SER A 123 1.41 -7.10 6.11
C SER A 123 -0.11 -7.17 5.98
N THR A 124 -0.73 -7.96 6.84
CA THR A 124 -2.17 -8.09 6.97
C THR A 124 -2.60 -7.68 8.38
N GLY A 125 -3.89 -7.71 8.70
CA GLY A 125 -4.36 -7.41 10.04
C GLY A 125 -3.84 -8.34 11.14
N ARG A 126 -3.30 -9.50 10.79
CA ARG A 126 -2.84 -10.54 11.76
C ARG A 126 -1.35 -10.82 11.70
N ALA A 127 -0.69 -10.48 10.60
CA ALA A 127 0.72 -10.76 10.39
C ALA A 127 1.42 -9.55 9.78
N LEU A 128 2.53 -9.15 10.35
CA LEU A 128 3.28 -7.98 9.93
C LEU A 128 4.62 -8.39 9.31
N ASN A 129 4.95 -7.74 8.19
CA ASN A 129 6.26 -7.86 7.54
C ASN A 129 6.69 -9.30 7.19
N LEU A 130 5.75 -10.12 6.71
CA LEU A 130 6.09 -11.43 6.16
C LEU A 130 6.98 -11.26 4.94
N ARG A 131 8.19 -11.80 5.00
CA ARG A 131 9.23 -11.57 4.00
C ARG A 131 9.20 -12.61 2.89
N PHE A 132 9.35 -12.13 1.67
CA PHE A 132 9.49 -12.93 0.46
C PHE A 132 10.68 -12.43 -0.34
N ARG A 133 11.59 -13.34 -0.70
CA ARG A 133 12.68 -13.03 -1.62
C ARG A 133 12.24 -13.25 -3.05
N ARG A 134 12.69 -12.40 -3.93
CA ARG A 134 12.45 -12.59 -5.36
C ARG A 134 13.28 -13.76 -5.88
N GLU A 135 12.63 -14.67 -6.55
CA GLU A 135 13.32 -15.76 -7.22
C GLU A 135 13.85 -15.29 -8.59
N ARG A 136 14.98 -15.84 -9.00
CA ARG A 136 15.47 -15.60 -10.35
C ARG A 136 14.55 -16.29 -11.35
N ALA A 137 14.28 -15.61 -12.47
CA ALA A 137 13.58 -16.24 -13.56
C ALA A 137 14.30 -17.50 -13.98
N ARG A 138 13.59 -18.61 -14.08
CA ARG A 138 14.12 -19.84 -14.66
C ARG A 138 14.22 -19.63 -16.18
N THR A 139 15.41 -19.73 -16.68
CA THR A 139 15.66 -19.75 -18.13
C THR A 139 15.45 -21.14 -18.70
#